data_2b624396362f3c599bbeeaf7f2b85b3c
#
_entry.id   2b624396362f3c599bbeeaf7f2b85b3c
#
_cell.length_a   1.000
_cell.length_b   1.000
_cell.length_c   1.000
_cell.angle_alpha   90.00
_cell.angle_beta   90.00
_cell.angle_gamma   90.00
#
_symmetry.space_group_name_H-M   'P 1'
#
loop_
_entity.id
_entity.type
_entity.pdbx_description
1 polymer ?
#
loop_
_entity_poly.entity_id
_entity_poly.type
_entity_poly.pdbx_seq_one_letter_code
_entity_poly.pdbx_strand_id
1 'polypeptide(L)'
;MNNFIISNCRLVSPGVDIEKAYILIENGKVTQVSASPIAREGVAVIDAAGMTAMPGFVDVHCHGRNNFDFCDGSEEGVEVMAKNKLAEGVTTLLPTTLTLPEEELAAALKSIASYKQQYCKIPGVHLEGPFINPKCTGAQNPAFVRKPDIEEVKRLNAIFPVKKITFAVEEEGGAELVGELLSMGITPSCTHSAAKYPEFMAAYNNGLRNLSHFCNQMSPLHHRDIGLVGAGLLHSDVYAELICDKLHISPAMIQLVFKVKGPEHVVLITDAMRAAGMPDGEYSLGGLPVIVSEGAARLKEGGALAGSTLQLAVAVKNISEVTGLPLKELVKSSSLSAANALGLQGIGKIEPGYAADIVLLDKDFNCKVTMVDGEVRYDAR
;
A
#
# COMPACT_ATOMS: atom_id res chain seq x y z
N MET A 1 -0.28 -27.68 -3.85
CA MET A 1 0.48 -26.62 -4.54
C MET A 1 1.02 -27.23 -5.84
N ASN A 2 0.73 -26.63 -6.97
CA ASN A 2 1.18 -27.16 -8.26
C ASN A 2 2.57 -26.57 -8.57
N ASN A 3 3.50 -27.45 -8.96
CA ASN A 3 4.78 -27.00 -9.50
C ASN A 3 4.61 -26.62 -10.95
N PHE A 4 5.15 -25.51 -11.41
CA PHE A 4 5.06 -25.06 -12.79
C PHE A 4 6.19 -24.12 -13.17
N ILE A 5 6.36 -23.91 -14.48
CA ILE A 5 7.29 -22.95 -15.04
C ILE A 5 6.50 -21.85 -15.73
N ILE A 6 6.77 -20.58 -15.39
CA ILE A 6 6.37 -19.45 -16.21
C ILE A 6 7.44 -19.33 -17.30
N SER A 7 7.04 -19.41 -18.55
CA SER A 7 7.92 -19.33 -19.70
C SER A 7 7.63 -18.07 -20.53
N ASN A 8 8.63 -17.63 -21.31
CA ASN A 8 8.47 -16.59 -22.31
C ASN A 8 7.91 -15.27 -21.74
N CYS A 9 8.36 -14.87 -20.54
CA CYS A 9 8.06 -13.56 -19.94
C CYS A 9 9.27 -12.63 -20.03
N ARG A 10 9.02 -11.30 -20.06
CA ARG A 10 10.02 -10.35 -19.59
C ARG A 10 9.97 -10.37 -18.07
N LEU A 11 11.10 -10.59 -17.40
CA LEU A 11 11.18 -10.53 -15.95
C LEU A 11 11.69 -9.15 -15.52
N VAL A 12 10.89 -8.44 -14.72
CA VAL A 12 11.29 -7.20 -14.04
C VAL A 12 11.13 -7.39 -12.55
N SER A 13 12.25 -7.44 -11.83
CA SER A 13 12.31 -7.57 -10.37
C SER A 13 13.30 -6.54 -9.82
N PRO A 14 13.30 -6.18 -8.55
CA PRO A 14 14.25 -5.21 -7.98
C PRO A 14 15.69 -5.44 -8.42
N GLY A 15 16.24 -4.51 -9.21
CA GLY A 15 17.59 -4.58 -9.79
C GLY A 15 17.77 -5.52 -11.00
N VAL A 16 16.73 -6.27 -11.40
CA VAL A 16 16.80 -7.28 -12.47
C VAL A 16 15.81 -6.96 -13.61
N ASP A 17 16.27 -7.04 -14.84
CA ASP A 17 15.46 -6.92 -16.07
C ASP A 17 15.98 -7.91 -17.11
N ILE A 18 15.22 -8.96 -17.40
CA ILE A 18 15.56 -10.02 -18.34
C ILE A 18 14.47 -10.09 -19.40
N GLU A 19 14.81 -9.72 -20.66
CA GLU A 19 13.86 -9.66 -21.78
C GLU A 19 13.11 -10.97 -22.03
N LYS A 20 13.79 -12.11 -21.88
CA LYS A 20 13.19 -13.42 -22.02
C LYS A 20 13.62 -14.30 -20.87
N ALA A 21 12.69 -14.54 -19.96
CA ALA A 21 12.95 -15.29 -18.73
C ALA A 21 12.04 -16.51 -18.60
N TYR A 22 12.53 -17.44 -17.77
CA TYR A 22 11.84 -18.64 -17.31
C TYR A 22 11.93 -18.66 -15.78
N ILE A 23 10.80 -18.91 -15.12
CA ILE A 23 10.70 -18.89 -13.65
C ILE A 23 10.14 -20.23 -13.21
N LEU A 24 10.91 -21.01 -12.48
CA LEU A 24 10.44 -22.27 -11.85
C LEU A 24 9.85 -21.96 -10.49
N ILE A 25 8.64 -22.48 -10.28
CA ILE A 25 7.90 -22.35 -9.03
C ILE A 25 7.64 -23.75 -8.48
N GLU A 26 8.08 -23.99 -7.24
CA GLU A 26 7.87 -25.24 -6.52
C GLU A 26 7.46 -24.92 -5.09
N ASN A 27 6.42 -25.61 -4.60
CA ASN A 27 5.92 -25.46 -3.23
C ASN A 27 5.59 -24.01 -2.82
N GLY A 28 5.03 -23.24 -3.75
CA GLY A 28 4.64 -21.84 -3.51
C GLY A 28 5.78 -20.84 -3.52
N LYS A 29 7.00 -21.24 -3.87
CA LYS A 29 8.19 -20.39 -3.91
C LYS A 29 8.81 -20.38 -5.30
N VAL A 30 9.49 -19.29 -5.61
CA VAL A 30 10.44 -19.23 -6.72
C VAL A 30 11.65 -20.08 -6.34
N THR A 31 12.03 -21.06 -7.20
CA THR A 31 13.20 -21.91 -6.97
C THR A 31 14.31 -21.68 -7.96
N GLN A 32 13.96 -21.22 -9.17
CA GLN A 32 14.94 -20.86 -10.20
C GLN A 32 14.44 -19.74 -11.10
N VAL A 33 15.33 -18.87 -11.51
CA VAL A 33 15.14 -17.87 -12.57
C VAL A 33 16.25 -18.06 -13.60
N SER A 34 15.91 -18.06 -14.89
CA SER A 34 16.86 -18.31 -15.98
C SER A 34 16.50 -17.50 -17.23
N ALA A 35 17.50 -17.04 -17.97
CA ALA A 35 17.34 -16.50 -19.33
C ALA A 35 17.25 -17.61 -20.40
N SER A 36 17.52 -18.87 -20.03
CA SER A 36 17.42 -20.04 -20.90
C SER A 36 16.28 -20.94 -20.45
N PRO A 37 15.67 -21.75 -21.35
CA PRO A 37 14.64 -22.69 -20.98
C PRO A 37 15.03 -23.59 -19.82
N ILE A 38 14.13 -23.76 -18.87
CA ILE A 38 14.30 -24.67 -17.74
C ILE A 38 13.65 -25.99 -18.13
N ALA A 39 14.45 -27.07 -18.19
CA ALA A 39 13.97 -28.43 -18.41
C ALA A 39 13.63 -29.07 -17.04
N ARG A 40 12.36 -29.43 -16.83
CA ARG A 40 11.89 -30.12 -15.62
C ARG A 40 10.75 -31.05 -16.03
N GLU A 41 11.00 -32.35 -15.92
CA GLU A 41 9.98 -33.38 -16.24
C GLU A 41 8.76 -33.30 -15.31
N GLY A 42 7.58 -33.50 -15.86
CA GLY A 42 6.33 -33.56 -15.07
C GLY A 42 5.83 -32.22 -14.53
N VAL A 43 6.45 -31.10 -14.91
CA VAL A 43 6.07 -29.75 -14.46
C VAL A 43 5.25 -29.05 -15.53
N ALA A 44 4.09 -28.51 -15.17
CA ALA A 44 3.26 -27.72 -16.08
C ALA A 44 3.98 -26.44 -16.54
N VAL A 45 3.65 -25.95 -17.73
CA VAL A 45 4.21 -24.70 -18.25
C VAL A 45 3.09 -23.69 -18.49
N ILE A 46 3.25 -22.50 -17.94
CA ILE A 46 2.41 -21.33 -18.20
C ILE A 46 3.18 -20.42 -19.16
N ASP A 47 2.75 -20.33 -20.41
CA ASP A 47 3.32 -19.40 -21.38
C ASP A 47 2.79 -17.99 -21.06
N ALA A 48 3.70 -17.08 -20.71
CA ALA A 48 3.38 -15.68 -20.48
C ALA A 48 3.23 -14.86 -21.76
N ALA A 49 3.44 -15.46 -22.94
CA ALA A 49 3.25 -14.80 -24.25
C ALA A 49 3.92 -13.41 -24.37
N GLY A 50 5.09 -13.24 -23.78
CA GLY A 50 5.84 -11.97 -23.79
C GLY A 50 5.36 -10.93 -22.76
N MET A 51 4.39 -11.24 -21.90
CA MET A 51 3.99 -10.36 -20.81
C MET A 51 5.15 -10.11 -19.82
N THR A 52 5.07 -9.00 -19.11
CA THR A 52 6.04 -8.64 -18.06
C THR A 52 5.65 -9.29 -16.74
N ALA A 53 6.52 -10.16 -16.22
CA ALA A 53 6.41 -10.71 -14.86
C ALA A 53 7.07 -9.74 -13.88
N MET A 54 6.30 -9.28 -12.88
CA MET A 54 6.76 -8.48 -11.76
C MET A 54 6.42 -9.16 -10.43
N PRO A 55 7.13 -8.85 -9.32
CA PRO A 55 6.67 -9.23 -8.00
C PRO A 55 5.25 -8.74 -7.77
N GLY A 56 4.43 -9.55 -7.12
CA GLY A 56 3.10 -9.15 -6.71
C GLY A 56 3.13 -7.86 -5.89
N PHE A 57 2.21 -6.98 -6.15
CA PHE A 57 2.16 -5.68 -5.50
C PHE A 57 1.74 -5.79 -4.04
N VAL A 58 2.27 -4.89 -3.22
CA VAL A 58 1.99 -4.79 -1.78
C VAL A 58 1.32 -3.44 -1.52
N ASP A 59 0.01 -3.44 -1.26
CA ASP A 59 -0.76 -2.23 -0.97
C ASP A 59 -0.96 -2.09 0.54
N VAL A 60 -0.25 -1.14 1.14
CA VAL A 60 -0.22 -0.95 2.60
C VAL A 60 -1.17 0.13 3.09
N HIS A 61 -2.00 0.69 2.18
CA HIS A 61 -2.95 1.74 2.50
C HIS A 61 -4.14 1.70 1.52
N CYS A 62 -5.24 1.08 1.94
CA CYS A 62 -6.46 0.94 1.14
C CYS A 62 -7.68 0.82 2.05
N HIS A 63 -8.64 1.74 1.92
CA HIS A 63 -9.89 1.78 2.69
C HIS A 63 -10.99 0.92 2.09
N GLY A 64 -11.07 0.87 0.77
CA GLY A 64 -12.19 0.19 0.16
C GLY A 64 -12.07 -0.02 -1.34
N ARG A 65 -13.07 -0.74 -1.89
CA ARG A 65 -13.23 -1.04 -3.31
C ARG A 65 -14.58 -1.68 -3.60
N ASN A 66 -15.06 -1.54 -4.84
CA ASN A 66 -16.28 -2.21 -5.32
C ASN A 66 -17.49 -1.99 -4.40
N ASN A 67 -17.69 -0.73 -3.99
CA ASN A 67 -18.75 -0.25 -3.11
C ASN A 67 -18.68 -0.73 -1.65
N PHE A 68 -17.60 -1.40 -1.24
CA PHE A 68 -17.33 -1.79 0.14
C PHE A 68 -16.19 -0.98 0.73
N ASP A 69 -16.23 -0.82 2.05
CA ASP A 69 -15.19 -0.22 2.88
C ASP A 69 -14.79 -1.21 3.98
N PHE A 70 -13.52 -1.28 4.34
CA PHE A 70 -13.08 -2.18 5.42
C PHE A 70 -13.69 -1.83 6.78
N CYS A 71 -14.19 -0.60 6.93
CA CYS A 71 -14.91 -0.15 8.12
C CYS A 71 -16.41 -0.52 8.13
N ASP A 72 -16.96 -1.11 7.06
CA ASP A 72 -18.37 -1.50 7.01
C ASP A 72 -18.72 -2.68 7.94
N GLY A 73 -17.71 -3.36 8.54
CA GLY A 73 -17.92 -4.56 9.37
C GLY A 73 -18.50 -5.74 8.59
N SER A 74 -18.29 -5.80 7.27
CA SER A 74 -18.84 -6.80 6.36
C SER A 74 -17.82 -7.86 5.99
N GLU A 75 -18.05 -9.11 6.38
CA GLU A 75 -17.21 -10.25 5.96
C GLU A 75 -17.26 -10.45 4.43
N GLU A 76 -18.44 -10.33 3.82
CA GLU A 76 -18.60 -10.36 2.36
C GLU A 76 -17.80 -9.23 1.70
N GLY A 77 -17.86 -8.02 2.26
CA GLY A 77 -17.10 -6.86 1.76
C GLY A 77 -15.60 -7.13 1.74
N VAL A 78 -15.06 -7.71 2.81
CA VAL A 78 -13.64 -8.07 2.87
C VAL A 78 -13.26 -9.06 1.76
N GLU A 79 -14.08 -10.09 1.52
CA GLU A 79 -13.83 -11.06 0.44
C GLU A 79 -13.90 -10.42 -0.95
N VAL A 80 -14.92 -9.60 -1.21
CA VAL A 80 -15.09 -8.89 -2.49
C VAL A 80 -13.89 -7.98 -2.75
N MET A 81 -13.47 -7.21 -1.76
CA MET A 81 -12.31 -6.31 -1.89
C MET A 81 -11.02 -7.08 -2.13
N ALA A 82 -10.74 -8.11 -1.32
CA ALA A 82 -9.55 -8.95 -1.45
C ALA A 82 -9.47 -9.66 -2.81
N LYS A 83 -10.61 -10.14 -3.34
CA LYS A 83 -10.72 -10.76 -4.66
C LYS A 83 -10.41 -9.76 -5.78
N ASN A 84 -11.03 -8.59 -5.72
CA ASN A 84 -10.89 -7.59 -6.79
C ASN A 84 -9.51 -6.91 -6.78
N LYS A 85 -8.79 -6.89 -5.65
CA LYS A 85 -7.40 -6.43 -5.58
C LYS A 85 -6.45 -7.32 -6.39
N LEU A 86 -6.77 -8.59 -6.60
CA LEU A 86 -5.99 -9.46 -7.50
C LEU A 86 -6.00 -8.96 -8.96
N ALA A 87 -7.12 -8.39 -9.43
CA ALA A 87 -7.20 -7.81 -10.78
C ALA A 87 -6.32 -6.57 -10.98
N GLU A 88 -5.80 -6.00 -9.89
CA GLU A 88 -4.81 -4.91 -9.90
C GLU A 88 -3.36 -5.41 -9.73
N GLY A 89 -3.16 -6.72 -9.56
CA GLY A 89 -1.86 -7.31 -9.28
C GLY A 89 -1.44 -7.27 -7.81
N VAL A 90 -2.34 -6.89 -6.89
CA VAL A 90 -2.05 -6.85 -5.44
C VAL A 90 -2.11 -8.26 -4.88
N THR A 91 -1.01 -8.72 -4.31
CA THR A 91 -0.89 -10.03 -3.66
C THR A 91 -0.88 -9.96 -2.15
N THR A 92 -0.50 -8.78 -1.59
CA THR A 92 -0.52 -8.50 -0.16
C THR A 92 -1.20 -7.15 0.07
N LEU A 93 -2.16 -7.13 0.98
CA LEU A 93 -3.01 -5.97 1.27
C LEU A 93 -3.05 -5.72 2.77
N LEU A 94 -2.92 -4.46 3.19
CA LEU A 94 -3.32 -4.01 4.52
C LEU A 94 -4.67 -3.28 4.40
N PRO A 95 -5.78 -3.91 4.82
CA PRO A 95 -7.02 -3.19 5.08
C PRO A 95 -6.78 -2.01 5.98
N THR A 96 -7.24 -0.82 5.57
CA THR A 96 -7.02 0.42 6.28
C THR A 96 -8.32 0.93 6.86
N THR A 97 -8.31 1.21 8.17
CA THR A 97 -9.46 1.80 8.85
C THR A 97 -9.46 3.32 8.71
N LEU A 98 -10.56 3.93 9.13
CA LEU A 98 -10.74 5.38 9.24
C LEU A 98 -10.76 5.80 10.71
N THR A 99 -10.75 7.10 10.97
CA THR A 99 -10.99 7.68 12.30
C THR A 99 -12.46 7.46 12.69
N LEU A 100 -12.69 6.46 13.54
CA LEU A 100 -14.01 5.98 13.99
C LEU A 100 -14.00 5.72 15.50
N PRO A 101 -15.18 5.56 16.14
CA PRO A 101 -15.29 5.05 17.50
C PRO A 101 -14.61 3.67 17.65
N GLU A 102 -14.05 3.38 18.83
CA GLU A 102 -13.35 2.11 19.09
C GLU A 102 -14.24 0.89 18.81
N GLU A 103 -15.53 0.98 19.12
CA GLU A 103 -16.48 -0.11 18.90
C GLU A 103 -16.67 -0.43 17.41
N GLU A 104 -16.70 0.58 16.55
CA GLU A 104 -16.76 0.41 15.09
C GLU A 104 -15.45 -0.14 14.53
N LEU A 105 -14.30 0.34 15.02
CA LEU A 105 -12.99 -0.22 14.68
C LEU A 105 -12.90 -1.70 15.08
N ALA A 106 -13.37 -2.05 16.29
CA ALA A 106 -13.40 -3.43 16.73
C ALA A 106 -14.30 -4.32 15.86
N ALA A 107 -15.46 -3.80 15.39
CA ALA A 107 -16.35 -4.51 14.48
C ALA A 107 -15.67 -4.73 13.11
N ALA A 108 -15.02 -3.70 12.56
CA ALA A 108 -14.24 -3.79 11.33
C ALA A 108 -13.12 -4.86 11.42
N LEU A 109 -12.34 -4.83 12.50
CA LEU A 109 -11.26 -5.81 12.70
C LEU A 109 -11.79 -7.24 12.83
N LYS A 110 -12.94 -7.46 13.46
CA LYS A 110 -13.58 -8.78 13.55
C LYS A 110 -13.98 -9.31 12.17
N SER A 111 -14.55 -8.47 11.31
CA SER A 111 -14.92 -8.88 9.95
C SER A 111 -13.69 -9.21 9.12
N ILE A 112 -12.58 -8.44 9.26
CA ILE A 112 -11.31 -8.72 8.59
C ILE A 112 -10.70 -10.03 9.12
N ALA A 113 -10.79 -10.29 10.42
CA ALA A 113 -10.27 -11.51 11.04
C ALA A 113 -10.97 -12.79 10.54
N SER A 114 -12.22 -12.70 10.05
CA SER A 114 -12.96 -13.83 9.48
C SER A 114 -12.42 -14.27 8.11
N TYR A 115 -11.65 -13.42 7.43
CA TYR A 115 -11.14 -13.69 6.08
C TYR A 115 -10.21 -14.89 6.00
N LYS A 116 -10.47 -15.80 5.05
CA LYS A 116 -9.77 -17.10 4.93
C LYS A 116 -8.51 -17.09 4.06
N GLN A 117 -7.97 -15.92 3.73
CA GLN A 117 -6.74 -15.76 2.92
C GLN A 117 -6.80 -16.42 1.53
N GLN A 118 -8.01 -16.53 0.96
CA GLN A 118 -8.23 -17.25 -0.29
C GLN A 118 -7.91 -16.41 -1.55
N TYR A 119 -7.74 -15.12 -1.39
CA TYR A 119 -7.38 -14.18 -2.48
C TYR A 119 -6.02 -13.54 -2.21
N CYS A 120 -5.92 -12.22 -2.00
CA CYS A 120 -4.67 -11.62 -1.55
C CYS A 120 -4.40 -11.92 -0.07
N LYS A 121 -3.13 -11.85 0.34
CA LYS A 121 -2.72 -12.00 1.73
C LYS A 121 -3.10 -10.75 2.53
N ILE A 122 -3.64 -10.94 3.71
CA ILE A 122 -3.92 -9.88 4.70
C ILE A 122 -3.15 -10.22 5.97
N PRO A 123 -1.90 -9.75 6.14
CA PRO A 123 -1.07 -10.07 7.30
C PRO A 123 -1.47 -9.32 8.57
N GLY A 124 -2.34 -8.33 8.44
CA GLY A 124 -2.83 -7.46 9.49
C GLY A 124 -3.51 -6.25 8.91
N VAL A 125 -3.81 -5.26 9.76
CA VAL A 125 -4.48 -4.01 9.37
C VAL A 125 -3.57 -2.81 9.54
N HIS A 126 -3.90 -1.74 8.82
CA HIS A 126 -3.42 -0.40 9.04
C HIS A 126 -4.53 0.41 9.74
N LEU A 127 -4.26 0.94 10.93
CA LEU A 127 -5.13 1.91 11.58
C LEU A 127 -4.75 3.32 11.13
N GLU A 128 -5.59 3.98 10.34
CA GLU A 128 -5.40 5.39 10.02
C GLU A 128 -6.20 6.25 10.97
N GLY A 129 -5.49 6.91 11.88
CA GLY A 129 -6.10 7.51 13.06
C GLY A 129 -6.48 6.43 14.11
N PRO A 130 -7.26 6.77 15.10
CA PRO A 130 -7.99 8.04 15.32
C PRO A 130 -7.15 9.15 16.00
N PHE A 131 -5.88 8.92 16.25
CA PHE A 131 -4.97 9.81 16.99
C PHE A 131 -4.35 10.85 16.07
N ILE A 132 -5.17 11.56 15.28
CA ILE A 132 -4.75 12.56 14.30
C ILE A 132 -4.95 13.99 14.84
N ASN A 133 -4.34 14.96 14.16
CA ASN A 133 -4.53 16.36 14.53
C ASN A 133 -5.91 16.86 14.04
N PRO A 134 -6.76 17.42 14.92
CA PRO A 134 -8.09 17.88 14.54
C PRO A 134 -8.12 19.01 13.50
N LYS A 135 -6.97 19.65 13.24
CA LYS A 135 -6.82 20.67 12.18
C LYS A 135 -6.38 20.09 10.83
N CYS A 136 -6.00 18.81 10.81
CA CYS A 136 -5.46 18.13 9.62
C CYS A 136 -6.30 16.90 9.26
N THR A 137 -7.61 16.91 9.52
CA THR A 137 -8.49 15.75 9.33
C THR A 137 -8.68 15.35 7.87
N GLY A 138 -8.56 16.29 6.91
CA GLY A 138 -8.83 15.96 5.51
C GLY A 138 -10.22 15.37 5.32
N ALA A 139 -10.29 14.11 4.87
CA ALA A 139 -11.53 13.36 4.71
C ALA A 139 -11.86 12.47 5.93
N GLN A 140 -11.08 12.54 7.03
CA GLN A 140 -11.39 11.86 8.28
C GLN A 140 -12.47 12.63 9.05
N ASN A 141 -13.33 11.90 9.79
CA ASN A 141 -14.39 12.53 10.57
C ASN A 141 -13.84 13.17 11.86
N PRO A 142 -13.88 14.51 12.02
CA PRO A 142 -13.32 15.19 13.18
C PRO A 142 -14.01 14.84 14.51
N ALA A 143 -15.25 14.33 14.47
CA ALA A 143 -16.00 13.99 15.69
C ALA A 143 -15.38 12.82 16.47
N PHE A 144 -14.56 11.99 15.83
CA PHE A 144 -13.97 10.78 16.41
C PHE A 144 -12.47 10.91 16.68
N VAL A 145 -11.88 12.07 16.39
CA VAL A 145 -10.48 12.36 16.70
C VAL A 145 -10.28 12.36 18.21
N ARG A 146 -9.21 11.70 18.67
CA ARG A 146 -8.85 11.60 20.09
C ARG A 146 -7.34 11.50 20.29
N LYS A 147 -6.91 11.67 21.54
CA LYS A 147 -5.50 11.62 21.91
C LYS A 147 -4.93 10.21 21.75
N PRO A 148 -3.61 10.07 21.49
CA PRO A 148 -2.89 8.80 21.52
C PRO A 148 -3.19 7.97 22.77
N ASP A 149 -3.59 6.71 22.59
CA ASP A 149 -3.88 5.74 23.64
C ASP A 149 -3.36 4.35 23.24
N ILE A 150 -2.24 3.92 23.83
CA ILE A 150 -1.66 2.60 23.58
C ILE A 150 -2.56 1.47 24.06
N GLU A 151 -3.38 1.68 25.10
CA GLU A 151 -4.27 0.64 25.59
C GLU A 151 -5.41 0.36 24.60
N GLU A 152 -5.90 1.37 23.86
CA GLU A 152 -6.82 1.17 22.76
C GLU A 152 -6.16 0.35 21.64
N VAL A 153 -4.92 0.67 21.26
CA VAL A 153 -4.18 -0.09 20.26
C VAL A 153 -4.01 -1.55 20.69
N LYS A 154 -3.70 -1.82 21.94
CA LYS A 154 -3.58 -3.18 22.48
C LYS A 154 -4.89 -3.96 22.38
N ARG A 155 -6.02 -3.32 22.71
CA ARG A 155 -7.36 -3.95 22.61
C ARG A 155 -7.69 -4.30 21.16
N LEU A 156 -7.44 -3.39 20.21
CA LEU A 156 -7.67 -3.63 18.79
C LEU A 156 -6.71 -4.70 18.23
N ASN A 157 -5.43 -4.63 18.58
CA ASN A 157 -4.42 -5.62 18.15
C ASN A 157 -4.73 -7.04 18.69
N ALA A 158 -5.44 -7.18 19.79
CA ALA A 158 -5.88 -8.48 20.31
C ALA A 158 -7.02 -9.09 19.48
N ILE A 159 -7.76 -8.31 18.70
CA ILE A 159 -8.82 -8.80 17.79
C ILE A 159 -8.20 -9.31 16.49
N PHE A 160 -7.35 -8.51 15.86
CA PHE A 160 -6.61 -8.88 14.65
C PHE A 160 -5.29 -8.09 14.61
N PRO A 161 -4.18 -8.67 14.10
CA PRO A 161 -2.88 -8.00 14.12
C PRO A 161 -2.91 -6.61 13.49
N VAL A 162 -2.53 -5.60 14.25
CA VAL A 162 -2.23 -4.27 13.74
C VAL A 162 -0.78 -4.28 13.24
N LYS A 163 -0.57 -4.01 11.96
CA LYS A 163 0.77 -3.94 11.36
C LYS A 163 1.30 -2.53 11.24
N LYS A 164 0.40 -1.58 11.13
CA LYS A 164 0.74 -0.18 10.96
C LYS A 164 -0.31 0.69 11.64
N ILE A 165 0.12 1.81 12.21
CA ILE A 165 -0.76 2.87 12.69
C ILE A 165 -0.25 4.22 12.21
N THR A 166 -1.17 5.05 11.71
CA THR A 166 -0.90 6.41 11.28
C THR A 166 -1.53 7.39 12.25
N PHE A 167 -0.73 8.34 12.75
CA PHE A 167 -1.15 9.31 13.75
C PHE A 167 -0.35 10.61 13.69
N ALA A 168 -0.78 11.64 14.43
CA ALA A 168 -0.12 12.93 14.56
C ALA A 168 0.88 12.90 15.71
N VAL A 169 2.17 13.07 15.42
CA VAL A 169 3.25 12.94 16.42
C VAL A 169 3.38 14.14 17.34
N GLU A 170 2.80 15.27 16.98
CA GLU A 170 2.77 16.50 17.79
C GLU A 170 1.66 16.49 18.85
N GLU A 171 0.70 15.59 18.75
CA GLU A 171 -0.33 15.44 19.78
C GLU A 171 0.30 14.88 21.08
N GLU A 172 -0.28 15.26 22.20
CA GLU A 172 0.24 14.87 23.52
C GLU A 172 0.38 13.34 23.65
N GLY A 173 1.60 12.85 23.91
CA GLY A 173 1.94 11.43 23.95
C GLY A 173 2.29 10.83 22.58
N GLY A 174 2.19 11.59 21.47
CA GLY A 174 2.40 11.06 20.13
C GLY A 174 3.85 10.62 19.86
N ALA A 175 4.84 11.40 20.30
CA ALA A 175 6.23 11.04 20.13
C ALA A 175 6.63 9.79 20.94
N GLU A 176 6.09 9.62 22.14
CA GLU A 176 6.31 8.47 23.03
C GLU A 176 5.65 7.22 22.48
N LEU A 177 4.44 7.34 21.90
CA LEU A 177 3.70 6.24 21.28
C LEU A 177 4.54 5.51 20.22
N VAL A 178 5.44 6.20 19.52
CA VAL A 178 6.34 5.58 18.51
C VAL A 178 7.11 4.40 19.11
N GLY A 179 7.76 4.60 20.27
CA GLY A 179 8.56 3.55 20.91
C GLY A 179 7.70 2.39 21.43
N GLU A 180 6.52 2.69 21.94
CA GLU A 180 5.58 1.68 22.44
C GLU A 180 5.07 0.79 21.28
N LEU A 181 4.69 1.38 20.15
CA LEU A 181 4.26 0.65 18.95
C LEU A 181 5.35 -0.27 18.41
N LEU A 182 6.59 0.24 18.29
CA LEU A 182 7.73 -0.55 17.84
C LEU A 182 8.01 -1.75 18.76
N SER A 183 7.84 -1.59 20.08
CA SER A 183 7.98 -2.69 21.04
C SER A 183 6.95 -3.81 20.85
N MET A 184 5.80 -3.49 20.24
CA MET A 184 4.74 -4.43 19.86
C MET A 184 4.90 -5.00 18.45
N GLY A 185 5.94 -4.60 17.70
CA GLY A 185 6.13 -4.97 16.31
C GLY A 185 5.14 -4.28 15.34
N ILE A 186 4.60 -3.13 15.74
CA ILE A 186 3.70 -2.30 14.95
C ILE A 186 4.49 -1.15 14.34
N THR A 187 4.36 -0.93 13.04
CA THR A 187 5.03 0.16 12.32
C THR A 187 4.33 1.49 12.57
N PRO A 188 4.98 2.47 13.24
CA PRO A 188 4.43 3.81 13.37
C PRO A 188 4.60 4.59 12.07
N SER A 189 3.58 5.34 11.67
CA SER A 189 3.58 6.26 10.53
C SER A 189 2.98 7.60 10.95
N CYS A 190 3.42 8.69 10.32
CA CYS A 190 2.89 10.01 10.63
C CYS A 190 2.26 10.64 9.40
N THR A 191 1.04 11.14 9.56
CA THR A 191 0.32 12.06 8.68
C THR A 191 -0.93 12.57 9.41
N HIS A 192 -1.79 13.34 8.72
CA HIS A 192 -2.86 14.08 9.38
C HIS A 192 -2.31 14.89 10.58
N SER A 193 -1.22 15.60 10.32
CA SER A 193 -0.34 16.17 11.33
C SER A 193 0.17 17.54 10.88
N ALA A 194 0.17 18.48 11.80
CA ALA A 194 0.75 19.82 11.64
C ALA A 194 2.16 19.89 12.24
N ALA A 195 2.79 18.75 12.55
CA ALA A 195 4.09 18.69 13.18
C ALA A 195 5.13 19.50 12.44
N LYS A 196 5.90 20.26 13.21
CA LYS A 196 7.09 20.96 12.74
C LYS A 196 8.30 20.06 12.84
N TYR A 197 9.41 20.51 12.27
CA TYR A 197 10.65 19.73 12.26
C TYR A 197 11.12 19.27 13.66
N PRO A 198 11.10 20.08 14.74
CA PRO A 198 11.48 19.60 16.08
C PRO A 198 10.57 18.49 16.63
N GLU A 199 9.26 18.54 16.36
CA GLU A 199 8.28 17.53 16.79
C GLU A 199 8.46 16.23 15.99
N PHE A 200 8.69 16.36 14.67
CA PHE A 200 9.10 15.20 13.86
C PHE A 200 10.39 14.57 14.41
N MET A 201 11.40 15.38 14.76
CA MET A 201 12.68 14.86 15.28
C MET A 201 12.54 14.13 16.62
N ALA A 202 11.61 14.56 17.48
CA ALA A 202 11.30 13.81 18.71
C ALA A 202 10.79 12.40 18.39
N ALA A 203 9.82 12.28 17.48
CA ALA A 203 9.29 11.01 17.02
C ALA A 203 10.33 10.18 16.22
N TYR A 204 11.14 10.83 15.37
CA TYR A 204 12.21 10.18 14.61
C TYR A 204 13.28 9.56 15.52
N ASN A 205 13.67 10.24 16.60
CA ASN A 205 14.61 9.72 17.59
C ASN A 205 14.05 8.52 18.36
N ASN A 206 12.73 8.42 18.49
CA ASN A 206 12.02 7.26 19.04
C ASN A 206 11.80 6.13 18.02
N GLY A 207 12.22 6.33 16.74
CA GLY A 207 12.20 5.30 15.71
C GLY A 207 11.16 5.45 14.61
N LEU A 208 10.44 6.58 14.51
CA LEU A 208 9.54 6.86 13.39
C LEU A 208 10.31 6.85 12.06
N ARG A 209 9.85 6.04 11.09
CA ARG A 209 10.47 5.93 9.76
C ARG A 209 9.46 5.89 8.61
N ASN A 210 8.19 6.16 8.85
CA ASN A 210 7.16 6.11 7.81
C ASN A 210 6.30 7.38 7.83
N LEU A 211 5.97 7.88 6.62
CA LEU A 211 5.05 8.98 6.39
C LEU A 211 3.99 8.52 5.39
N SER A 212 2.72 8.46 5.83
CA SER A 212 1.60 8.00 4.98
C SER A 212 1.16 9.08 4.02
N HIS A 213 0.65 8.69 2.83
CA HIS A 213 0.22 9.58 1.73
C HIS A 213 0.97 10.92 1.69
N PHE A 214 2.28 10.80 1.58
CA PHE A 214 3.26 11.89 1.69
C PHE A 214 2.85 13.13 0.91
N CYS A 215 3.00 14.30 1.50
CA CYS A 215 2.54 15.63 1.13
C CYS A 215 1.06 15.93 1.46
N ASN A 216 0.19 14.93 1.58
CA ASN A 216 -1.22 15.15 1.87
C ASN A 216 -1.45 15.21 3.38
N GLN A 217 -2.21 16.21 3.84
CA GLN A 217 -2.46 16.45 5.27
C GLN A 217 -1.18 16.50 6.13
N MET A 218 -0.15 17.17 5.62
CA MET A 218 1.15 17.39 6.26
C MET A 218 1.53 18.88 6.26
N SER A 219 2.28 19.31 7.26
CA SER A 219 2.91 20.63 7.27
C SER A 219 3.84 20.78 6.06
N PRO A 220 3.70 21.86 5.26
CA PRO A 220 4.40 22.01 3.99
C PRO A 220 5.88 22.36 4.15
N LEU A 221 6.66 22.12 3.09
CA LEU A 221 8.04 22.59 2.99
C LEU A 221 8.09 24.12 2.84
N HIS A 222 8.71 24.80 3.78
CA HIS A 222 8.96 26.24 3.73
C HIS A 222 10.40 26.54 4.14
N HIS A 223 11.01 27.60 3.57
CA HIS A 223 12.44 27.91 3.77
C HIS A 223 12.85 28.29 5.20
N ARG A 224 11.91 28.57 6.11
CA ARG A 224 12.15 28.83 7.54
C ARG A 224 11.63 27.75 8.46
N ASP A 225 10.79 26.85 7.95
CA ASP A 225 10.25 25.68 8.66
C ASP A 225 9.95 24.61 7.63
N ILE A 226 10.76 23.55 7.60
CA ILE A 226 10.65 22.55 6.55
C ILE A 226 9.44 21.62 6.72
N GLY A 227 8.78 21.66 7.86
CA GLY A 227 7.62 20.84 8.15
C GLY A 227 7.86 19.34 7.97
N LEU A 228 6.78 18.55 7.96
CA LEU A 228 6.85 17.10 7.71
C LEU A 228 7.33 16.76 6.30
N VAL A 229 6.88 17.53 5.29
CA VAL A 229 7.28 17.31 3.91
C VAL A 229 8.80 17.50 3.76
N GLY A 230 9.36 18.56 4.32
CA GLY A 230 10.81 18.77 4.30
C GLY A 230 11.57 17.75 5.12
N ALA A 231 11.05 17.36 6.29
CA ALA A 231 11.64 16.31 7.13
C ALA A 231 11.72 14.98 6.39
N GLY A 232 10.64 14.54 5.75
CA GLY A 232 10.61 13.31 4.96
C GLY A 232 11.59 13.32 3.79
N LEU A 233 11.79 14.47 3.13
CA LEU A 233 12.79 14.60 2.07
C LEU A 233 14.22 14.61 2.61
N LEU A 234 14.45 15.22 3.76
CA LEU A 234 15.80 15.38 4.35
C LEU A 234 16.35 14.06 4.90
N HIS A 235 15.52 13.23 5.53
CA HIS A 235 15.94 11.97 6.15
C HIS A 235 15.79 10.82 5.16
N SER A 236 16.91 10.34 4.61
CA SER A 236 16.94 9.34 3.53
C SER A 236 16.33 7.99 3.93
N ASP A 237 16.38 7.61 5.20
CA ASP A 237 15.88 6.35 5.78
C ASP A 237 14.39 6.36 6.12
N VAL A 238 13.70 7.48 5.89
CA VAL A 238 12.25 7.60 6.07
C VAL A 238 11.54 7.15 4.80
N TYR A 239 10.58 6.24 4.91
CA TYR A 239 9.71 5.83 3.81
C TYR A 239 8.61 6.87 3.56
N ALA A 240 8.39 7.20 2.30
CA ALA A 240 7.33 8.09 1.85
C ALA A 240 6.30 7.30 1.03
N GLU A 241 5.08 7.16 1.55
CA GLU A 241 3.98 6.57 0.79
C GLU A 241 3.43 7.60 -0.21
N LEU A 242 3.23 7.20 -1.46
CA LEU A 242 2.73 8.08 -2.51
C LEU A 242 1.48 7.54 -3.19
N ILE A 243 0.45 8.38 -3.30
CA ILE A 243 -0.70 8.18 -4.17
C ILE A 243 -0.34 8.75 -5.55
N CYS A 244 0.18 7.91 -6.43
CA CYS A 244 0.70 8.35 -7.74
C CYS A 244 -0.37 8.37 -8.84
N ASP A 245 -1.53 8.98 -8.55
CA ASP A 245 -2.64 9.21 -9.48
C ASP A 245 -2.51 10.50 -10.31
N LYS A 246 -1.47 11.32 -10.06
CA LYS A 246 -1.24 12.66 -10.64
C LYS A 246 -2.26 13.72 -10.19
N LEU A 247 -3.14 13.40 -9.23
CA LEU A 247 -4.13 14.31 -8.63
C LEU A 247 -3.72 14.70 -7.21
N HIS A 248 -3.44 13.70 -6.35
CA HIS A 248 -3.00 13.91 -4.95
C HIS A 248 -1.61 14.53 -4.88
N ILE A 249 -0.77 14.21 -5.85
CA ILE A 249 0.59 14.73 -5.97
C ILE A 249 0.90 15.04 -7.44
N SER A 250 1.39 16.24 -7.71
CA SER A 250 1.70 16.64 -9.09
C SER A 250 2.85 15.82 -9.70
N PRO A 251 2.90 15.63 -11.02
CA PRO A 251 4.01 14.97 -11.69
C PRO A 251 5.38 15.54 -11.32
N ALA A 252 5.50 16.87 -11.17
CA ALA A 252 6.76 17.51 -10.76
C ALA A 252 7.17 17.13 -9.33
N MET A 253 6.21 17.00 -8.41
CA MET A 253 6.49 16.57 -7.04
C MET A 253 6.83 15.08 -6.99
N ILE A 254 6.19 14.22 -7.79
CA ILE A 254 6.59 12.81 -7.94
C ILE A 254 8.06 12.74 -8.36
N GLN A 255 8.46 13.48 -9.40
CA GLN A 255 9.86 13.54 -9.85
C GLN A 255 10.80 13.98 -8.73
N LEU A 256 10.44 15.03 -7.99
CA LEU A 256 11.24 15.54 -6.88
C LEU A 256 11.44 14.47 -5.79
N VAL A 257 10.35 13.83 -5.36
CA VAL A 257 10.41 12.79 -4.33
C VAL A 257 11.29 11.63 -4.77
N PHE A 258 11.08 11.09 -5.98
CA PHE A 258 11.91 9.99 -6.50
C PHE A 258 13.38 10.39 -6.66
N LYS A 259 13.67 11.62 -7.06
CA LYS A 259 15.04 12.14 -7.18
C LYS A 259 15.75 12.24 -5.84
N VAL A 260 15.04 12.60 -4.78
CA VAL A 260 15.62 12.82 -3.44
C VAL A 260 15.66 11.53 -2.63
N LYS A 261 14.59 10.73 -2.66
CA LYS A 261 14.43 9.53 -1.82
C LYS A 261 14.95 8.26 -2.46
N GLY A 262 14.93 8.19 -3.79
CA GLY A 262 15.13 6.92 -4.52
C GLY A 262 13.93 5.96 -4.37
N PRO A 263 13.80 5.00 -5.31
CA PRO A 263 12.71 4.02 -5.29
C PRO A 263 12.69 3.13 -4.04
N GLU A 264 13.82 3.00 -3.35
CA GLU A 264 13.99 2.18 -2.15
C GLU A 264 13.18 2.70 -0.95
N HIS A 265 12.95 4.02 -0.87
CA HIS A 265 12.25 4.67 0.23
C HIS A 265 10.96 5.35 -0.20
N VAL A 266 10.50 5.05 -1.43
CA VAL A 266 9.15 5.40 -1.90
C VAL A 266 8.30 4.15 -1.88
N VAL A 267 7.10 4.23 -1.31
CA VAL A 267 6.10 3.16 -1.27
C VAL A 267 4.88 3.62 -2.03
N LEU A 268 4.52 2.90 -3.09
CA LEU A 268 3.26 3.16 -3.79
C LEU A 268 2.10 2.62 -2.97
N ILE A 269 1.09 3.44 -2.78
CA ILE A 269 -0.18 3.08 -2.15
C ILE A 269 -1.33 3.47 -3.06
N THR A 270 -2.47 2.83 -2.87
CA THR A 270 -3.68 3.27 -3.57
C THR A 270 -4.42 4.35 -2.79
N ASP A 271 -4.50 4.23 -1.48
CA ASP A 271 -5.43 5.01 -0.68
C ASP A 271 -6.85 4.93 -1.28
N ALA A 272 -7.19 3.77 -1.86
CA ALA A 272 -8.42 3.56 -2.57
C ALA A 272 -9.61 3.52 -1.60
N MET A 273 -10.71 4.12 -2.02
CA MET A 273 -11.95 4.13 -1.27
C MET A 273 -13.03 3.31 -2.00
N ARG A 274 -14.22 3.14 -1.39
CA ARG A 274 -15.28 2.26 -1.91
C ARG A 274 -15.65 2.46 -3.38
N ALA A 275 -15.44 3.65 -3.94
CA ALA A 275 -15.72 3.93 -5.35
C ALA A 275 -14.65 3.35 -6.31
N ALA A 276 -13.52 2.87 -5.83
CA ALA A 276 -12.53 2.23 -6.69
C ALA A 276 -13.14 1.00 -7.39
N GLY A 277 -13.03 0.94 -8.72
CA GLY A 277 -13.66 -0.10 -9.53
C GLY A 277 -15.15 0.10 -9.79
N MET A 278 -15.71 1.26 -9.41
CA MET A 278 -17.11 1.65 -9.64
C MET A 278 -17.19 2.81 -10.64
N PRO A 279 -18.34 3.06 -11.27
CA PRO A 279 -18.53 4.24 -12.12
C PRO A 279 -18.49 5.54 -11.32
N ASP A 280 -18.37 6.68 -12.00
CA ASP A 280 -18.54 8.00 -11.41
C ASP A 280 -19.93 8.12 -10.75
N GLY A 281 -20.03 8.83 -9.63
CA GLY A 281 -21.27 8.93 -8.87
C GLY A 281 -21.10 9.43 -7.44
N GLU A 282 -22.15 9.28 -6.63
CA GLU A 282 -22.15 9.63 -5.21
C GLU A 282 -21.82 8.41 -4.36
N TYR A 283 -20.89 8.58 -3.40
CA TYR A 283 -20.39 7.58 -2.47
C TYR A 283 -20.24 8.17 -1.07
N SER A 284 -19.61 7.44 -0.18
CA SER A 284 -19.24 7.92 1.16
C SER A 284 -17.87 7.43 1.58
N LEU A 285 -17.21 8.16 2.48
CA LEU A 285 -15.99 7.76 3.16
C LEU A 285 -16.08 8.21 4.62
N GLY A 286 -15.99 7.28 5.58
CA GLY A 286 -16.10 7.59 7.01
C GLY A 286 -17.41 8.31 7.39
N GLY A 287 -18.51 8.01 6.69
CA GLY A 287 -19.81 8.68 6.88
C GLY A 287 -19.92 10.04 6.19
N LEU A 288 -18.86 10.55 5.55
CA LEU A 288 -18.87 11.82 4.83
C LEU A 288 -19.27 11.59 3.36
N PRO A 289 -20.18 12.42 2.77
CA PRO A 289 -20.56 12.31 1.36
C PRO A 289 -19.41 12.64 0.42
N VAL A 290 -19.19 11.79 -0.59
CA VAL A 290 -18.15 11.91 -1.63
C VAL A 290 -18.79 11.91 -3.01
N ILE A 291 -18.29 12.77 -3.90
CA ILE A 291 -18.62 12.75 -5.34
C ILE A 291 -17.40 12.28 -6.09
N VAL A 292 -17.57 11.27 -6.95
CA VAL A 292 -16.54 10.83 -7.91
C VAL A 292 -16.91 11.35 -9.28
N SER A 293 -15.98 12.05 -9.90
CA SER A 293 -16.09 12.55 -11.27
C SER A 293 -14.73 12.47 -11.95
N GLU A 294 -14.68 11.91 -13.17
CA GLU A 294 -13.44 11.70 -13.93
C GLU A 294 -12.38 10.95 -13.12
N GLY A 295 -12.83 9.99 -12.29
CA GLY A 295 -11.97 9.18 -11.42
C GLY A 295 -11.44 9.91 -10.17
N ALA A 296 -11.74 11.20 -9.97
CA ALA A 296 -11.36 11.95 -8.78
C ALA A 296 -12.45 11.89 -7.70
N ALA A 297 -12.14 11.33 -6.54
CA ALA A 297 -13.03 11.29 -5.38
C ALA A 297 -12.83 12.57 -4.54
N ARG A 298 -13.94 13.28 -4.26
CA ARG A 298 -13.91 14.54 -3.50
C ARG A 298 -15.05 14.61 -2.49
N LEU A 299 -14.75 15.15 -1.31
CA LEU A 299 -15.81 15.50 -0.36
C LEU A 299 -16.84 16.42 -1.04
N LYS A 300 -18.13 16.13 -0.86
CA LYS A 300 -19.23 16.96 -1.38
C LYS A 300 -19.20 18.37 -0.79
N GLU A 301 -18.77 18.50 0.45
CA GLU A 301 -18.51 19.78 1.10
C GLU A 301 -17.02 20.09 1.06
N GLY A 302 -16.65 21.32 0.65
CA GLY A 302 -15.27 21.78 0.61
C GLY A 302 -14.41 21.26 -0.56
N GLY A 303 -14.81 20.20 -1.26
CA GLY A 303 -14.16 19.70 -2.47
C GLY A 303 -12.76 19.08 -2.29
N ALA A 304 -12.34 18.82 -1.03
CA ALA A 304 -11.07 18.17 -0.76
C ALA A 304 -11.05 16.74 -1.33
N LEU A 305 -9.88 16.26 -1.78
CA LEU A 305 -9.71 14.86 -2.18
C LEU A 305 -10.02 13.94 -0.99
N ALA A 306 -10.65 12.80 -1.26
CA ALA A 306 -11.20 11.89 -0.26
C ALA A 306 -10.90 10.45 -0.64
N GLY A 307 -9.70 9.98 -0.31
CA GLY A 307 -9.16 8.75 -0.86
C GLY A 307 -9.06 8.80 -2.38
N SER A 308 -8.79 7.69 -3.01
CA SER A 308 -8.60 7.59 -4.45
C SER A 308 -9.46 6.49 -5.10
N THR A 309 -9.42 6.45 -6.43
CA THR A 309 -9.88 5.32 -7.25
C THR A 309 -8.71 4.61 -7.95
N LEU A 310 -7.48 4.91 -7.53
CA LEU A 310 -6.24 4.44 -8.13
C LEU A 310 -6.10 2.92 -8.04
N GLN A 311 -5.50 2.33 -9.07
CA GLN A 311 -5.02 0.95 -9.07
C GLN A 311 -3.49 0.94 -9.02
N LEU A 312 -2.86 0.00 -8.30
CA LEU A 312 -1.40 -0.04 -8.18
C LEU A 312 -0.68 -0.24 -9.52
N ALA A 313 -1.21 -1.03 -10.43
CA ALA A 313 -0.65 -1.17 -11.77
C ALA A 313 -0.62 0.17 -12.53
N VAL A 314 -1.66 1.00 -12.37
CA VAL A 314 -1.72 2.37 -12.92
C VAL A 314 -0.71 3.28 -12.23
N ALA A 315 -0.52 3.15 -10.91
CA ALA A 315 0.51 3.89 -10.19
C ALA A 315 1.92 3.58 -10.74
N VAL A 316 2.25 2.29 -10.99
CA VAL A 316 3.52 1.86 -11.58
C VAL A 316 3.71 2.47 -12.99
N LYS A 317 2.66 2.44 -13.82
CA LYS A 317 2.67 3.09 -15.14
C LYS A 317 2.96 4.59 -15.00
N ASN A 318 2.23 5.27 -14.13
CA ASN A 318 2.36 6.72 -13.92
C ASN A 318 3.76 7.13 -13.49
N ILE A 319 4.38 6.41 -12.54
CA ILE A 319 5.76 6.74 -12.12
C ILE A 319 6.78 6.43 -13.21
N SER A 320 6.56 5.41 -14.03
CA SER A 320 7.41 5.10 -15.19
C SER A 320 7.40 6.24 -16.23
N GLU A 321 6.20 6.75 -16.56
CA GLU A 321 6.04 7.89 -17.46
C GLU A 321 6.63 9.18 -16.91
N VAL A 322 6.41 9.45 -15.61
CA VAL A 322 6.79 10.72 -14.97
C VAL A 322 8.28 10.79 -14.67
N THR A 323 8.89 9.70 -14.19
CA THR A 323 10.28 9.73 -13.71
C THR A 323 11.29 9.39 -14.79
N GLY A 324 10.91 8.56 -15.78
CA GLY A 324 11.82 8.01 -16.78
C GLY A 324 12.89 7.05 -16.22
N LEU A 325 12.78 6.65 -14.96
CA LEU A 325 13.70 5.71 -14.34
C LEU A 325 13.47 4.29 -14.90
N PRO A 326 14.51 3.44 -14.92
CA PRO A 326 14.38 2.04 -15.34
C PRO A 326 13.34 1.30 -14.51
N LEU A 327 12.49 0.50 -15.16
CA LEU A 327 11.38 -0.21 -14.51
C LEU A 327 11.87 -1.16 -13.39
N LYS A 328 13.05 -1.77 -13.55
CA LYS A 328 13.71 -2.61 -12.52
C LYS A 328 14.03 -1.87 -11.22
N GLU A 329 14.16 -0.54 -11.27
CA GLU A 329 14.31 0.28 -10.07
C GLU A 329 12.94 0.66 -9.51
N LEU A 330 12.01 1.08 -10.37
CA LEU A 330 10.69 1.54 -9.98
C LEU A 330 9.82 0.43 -9.35
N VAL A 331 9.97 -0.82 -9.79
CA VAL A 331 9.23 -1.96 -9.22
C VAL A 331 9.48 -2.17 -7.73
N LYS A 332 10.60 -1.65 -7.19
CA LYS A 332 10.84 -1.64 -5.74
C LYS A 332 9.71 -0.96 -4.99
N SER A 333 9.27 0.19 -5.48
CA SER A 333 8.24 1.02 -4.80
C SER A 333 6.86 0.36 -4.71
N SER A 334 6.52 -0.56 -5.62
CA SER A 334 5.22 -1.26 -5.61
C SER A 334 5.24 -2.57 -4.82
N SER A 335 6.41 -3.02 -4.36
CA SER A 335 6.54 -4.35 -3.74
C SER A 335 7.57 -4.37 -2.60
N LEU A 336 8.87 -4.36 -2.91
CA LEU A 336 9.94 -4.55 -1.94
C LEU A 336 10.01 -3.43 -0.90
N SER A 337 9.86 -2.17 -1.30
CA SER A 337 9.91 -1.02 -0.39
C SER A 337 8.77 -1.06 0.62
N ALA A 338 7.55 -1.44 0.17
CA ALA A 338 6.40 -1.64 1.03
C ALA A 338 6.62 -2.81 2.02
N ALA A 339 7.16 -3.93 1.53
CA ALA A 339 7.51 -5.07 2.37
C ALA A 339 8.54 -4.70 3.45
N ASN A 340 9.61 -3.99 3.05
CA ASN A 340 10.66 -3.54 3.97
C ASN A 340 10.14 -2.56 5.03
N ALA A 341 9.30 -1.59 4.62
CA ALA A 341 8.70 -0.61 5.52
C ALA A 341 7.87 -1.25 6.64
N LEU A 342 7.29 -2.41 6.38
CA LEU A 342 6.48 -3.18 7.34
C LEU A 342 7.22 -4.37 7.96
N GLY A 343 8.50 -4.61 7.63
CA GLY A 343 9.25 -5.76 8.10
C GLY A 343 8.74 -7.12 7.58
N LEU A 344 7.99 -7.13 6.46
CA LEU A 344 7.51 -8.37 5.85
C LEU A 344 8.65 -9.09 5.10
N GLN A 345 8.82 -10.37 5.36
CA GLN A 345 9.93 -11.15 4.82
C GLN A 345 9.48 -12.10 3.70
N GLY A 346 10.39 -12.35 2.74
CA GLY A 346 10.20 -13.36 1.69
C GLY A 346 9.20 -12.99 0.61
N ILE A 347 8.81 -11.71 0.50
CA ILE A 347 7.94 -11.16 -0.55
C ILE A 347 8.58 -9.92 -1.20
N GLY A 348 8.05 -9.47 -2.33
CA GLY A 348 8.49 -8.24 -3.00
C GLY A 348 9.61 -8.42 -4.02
N LYS A 349 10.05 -9.67 -4.27
CA LYS A 349 11.01 -10.02 -5.33
C LYS A 349 10.62 -11.32 -6.05
N ILE A 350 11.03 -11.44 -7.32
CA ILE A 350 11.08 -12.72 -8.02
C ILE A 350 12.53 -13.21 -7.97
N GLU A 351 12.85 -13.98 -6.95
CA GLU A 351 14.20 -14.47 -6.66
C GLU A 351 14.09 -15.83 -5.92
N PRO A 352 15.03 -16.78 -6.12
CA PRO A 352 14.99 -18.05 -5.41
C PRO A 352 14.86 -17.90 -3.90
N GLY A 353 13.90 -18.62 -3.30
CA GLY A 353 13.55 -18.58 -1.87
C GLY A 353 12.39 -17.64 -1.52
N TYR A 354 12.04 -16.67 -2.37
CA TYR A 354 10.89 -15.80 -2.16
C TYR A 354 9.57 -16.51 -2.49
N ALA A 355 8.48 -16.06 -1.88
CA ALA A 355 7.14 -16.49 -2.23
C ALA A 355 6.88 -16.20 -3.72
N ALA A 356 6.21 -17.12 -4.39
CA ALA A 356 5.82 -16.94 -5.78
C ALA A 356 4.56 -16.07 -5.88
N ASP A 357 4.69 -14.84 -5.37
CA ASP A 357 3.74 -13.75 -5.54
C ASP A 357 4.14 -13.01 -6.80
N ILE A 358 3.42 -13.24 -7.90
CA ILE A 358 3.82 -12.78 -9.23
C ILE A 358 2.60 -12.21 -9.95
N VAL A 359 2.80 -11.06 -10.60
CA VAL A 359 1.83 -10.47 -11.52
C VAL A 359 2.38 -10.52 -12.95
N LEU A 360 1.54 -10.90 -13.91
CA LEU A 360 1.82 -10.78 -15.33
C LEU A 360 1.03 -9.61 -15.90
N LEU A 361 1.75 -8.63 -16.41
CA LEU A 361 1.20 -7.40 -17.01
C LEU A 361 1.38 -7.41 -18.52
N ASP A 362 0.37 -6.91 -19.25
CA ASP A 362 0.56 -6.62 -20.67
C ASP A 362 1.40 -5.33 -20.88
N LYS A 363 1.65 -4.98 -22.15
CA LYS A 363 2.43 -3.78 -22.52
C LYS A 363 1.83 -2.45 -22.02
N ASP A 364 0.53 -2.43 -21.73
CA ASP A 364 -0.21 -1.25 -21.27
C ASP A 364 -0.36 -1.22 -19.75
N PHE A 365 0.32 -2.14 -19.05
CA PHE A 365 0.27 -2.36 -17.60
C PHE A 365 -1.08 -2.92 -17.09
N ASN A 366 -1.91 -3.50 -17.96
CA ASN A 366 -3.08 -4.21 -17.48
C ASN A 366 -2.68 -5.54 -16.87
N CYS A 367 -3.19 -5.82 -15.67
CA CYS A 367 -2.97 -7.10 -15.02
C CYS A 367 -3.73 -8.23 -15.75
N LYS A 368 -3.02 -9.26 -16.15
CA LYS A 368 -3.59 -10.43 -16.83
C LYS A 368 -3.61 -11.66 -15.93
N VAL A 369 -2.59 -11.84 -15.09
CA VAL A 369 -2.52 -12.97 -14.17
C VAL A 369 -1.96 -12.48 -12.84
N THR A 370 -2.56 -12.92 -11.75
CA THR A 370 -2.00 -12.72 -10.41
C THR A 370 -1.88 -14.06 -9.70
N MET A 371 -0.67 -14.33 -9.24
CA MET A 371 -0.32 -15.52 -8.46
C MET A 371 -0.01 -15.12 -7.03
N VAL A 372 -0.50 -15.90 -6.08
CA VAL A 372 -0.21 -15.76 -4.65
C VAL A 372 0.27 -17.10 -4.14
N ASP A 373 1.46 -17.14 -3.53
CA ASP A 373 2.10 -18.39 -3.06
C ASP A 373 2.11 -19.50 -4.13
N GLY A 374 2.40 -19.12 -5.39
CA GLY A 374 2.45 -20.07 -6.51
C GLY A 374 1.09 -20.61 -6.95
N GLU A 375 -0.01 -20.02 -6.54
CA GLU A 375 -1.36 -20.33 -7.02
C GLU A 375 -1.86 -19.20 -7.92
N VAL A 376 -2.33 -19.54 -9.12
CA VAL A 376 -3.03 -18.58 -9.99
C VAL A 376 -4.38 -18.29 -9.35
N ARG A 377 -4.56 -17.08 -8.82
CA ARG A 377 -5.80 -16.66 -8.17
C ARG A 377 -6.62 -15.65 -8.99
N TYR A 378 -6.01 -15.10 -10.03
CA TYR A 378 -6.68 -14.28 -11.05
C TYR A 378 -6.08 -14.58 -12.42
N ASP A 379 -6.93 -14.77 -13.43
CA ASP A 379 -6.53 -15.00 -14.83
C ASP A 379 -7.57 -14.36 -15.77
N ALA A 380 -7.12 -13.36 -16.53
CA ALA A 380 -7.90 -12.63 -17.54
C ALA A 380 -7.21 -12.64 -18.91
N ARG A 381 -6.47 -13.72 -19.22
CA ARG A 381 -5.83 -13.93 -20.53
C ARG A 381 -6.84 -14.29 -21.59
#